data_4a45c98701780eca09d61032db89f4a4
#
_entry.id   4a45c98701780eca09d61032db89f4a4
#
_cell.length_a   1.000
_cell.length_b   1.000
_cell.length_c   1.000
_cell.angle_alpha   90.00
_cell.angle_beta   90.00
_cell.angle_gamma   90.00
#
_symmetry.space_group_name_H-M   'P 1'
#
loop_
_entity.id
_entity.type
_entity.pdbx_description
1 polymer ?
#
loop_
_entity_poly.entity_id
_entity_poly.type
_entity_poly.pdbx_seq_one_letter_code
_entity_poly.pdbx_strand_id
1 'polypeptide(L)'
;MTSPGSTRWARAGVTLAACATLLVIPGRGQDVRSAAGRVVLKTTGLPGIDRGLREHDVPIEPSRRGSRGIRVQMERLDGTPNERLFLTGSVIVKFRAGTGGNAVSSAMRVAAASGIERPSYANFEIMQIPPDADPEAVAARLRLNPDVEYAQPRYRNYPMLRPNDPFYDRQWNFPAIDMERAWDIQPEAGSEIVVAVLDSGVAFRTLTVGYDVSPFRLSEDGPVFPALGRIEMPFAVAPELGDAKFEMPRDFIWEDDLPLDLDGHGTHVSGTIGQLTNNGIGVAGMAYNVRIMPIKVIDDVWDFIFGSPNVGSDDTVARGIRYAAENGAQVINMSIGRSEGGPSTVVDDAIRYAISRGVFVAVAAGNTAEAGNAPSRTAESAPGIPGMVAVGAVGRALERAFYSTTNSYVEIAAPGGDQRRDGGTGGILQQTLDLDVLHTYELGPDSFGAPRADMFAYYFFQGTSMATPHVSAFAALLMQQGITSPAAIEAAMKQFARDLGPPGVDNQYGHGLIQPRATLRGLGLAK
;
A
#
# COMPACT_ATOMS: atom_id res chain seq x y z
N MET A 1 20.74 51.88 -37.59
CA MET A 1 20.87 50.57 -38.28
C MET A 1 21.55 49.63 -37.31
N THR A 2 20.82 49.00 -36.44
CA THR A 2 21.31 47.95 -35.58
C THR A 2 20.15 46.99 -35.37
N SER A 3 20.37 45.74 -35.83
CA SER A 3 19.47 44.60 -35.75
C SER A 3 19.29 44.17 -34.28
N PRO A 4 18.10 43.74 -33.83
CA PRO A 4 17.91 43.21 -32.48
C PRO A 4 18.32 41.74 -32.41
N GLY A 5 19.05 41.43 -31.33
CA GLY A 5 19.53 40.09 -31.02
C GLY A 5 18.42 39.09 -30.70
N SER A 6 18.57 37.91 -31.26
CA SER A 6 17.76 36.76 -31.01
C SER A 6 18.04 36.19 -29.60
N THR A 7 17.06 36.30 -28.72
CA THR A 7 17.03 35.56 -27.45
C THR A 7 16.86 34.06 -27.74
N ARG A 8 17.89 33.30 -27.49
CA ARG A 8 17.81 31.83 -27.46
C ARG A 8 17.06 31.41 -26.20
N TRP A 9 15.87 30.89 -26.38
CA TRP A 9 15.20 30.08 -25.37
C TRP A 9 15.93 28.76 -25.25
N ALA A 10 16.50 28.51 -24.08
CA ALA A 10 17.00 27.17 -23.73
C ALA A 10 15.78 26.23 -23.64
N ARG A 11 15.70 25.30 -24.55
CA ARG A 11 14.71 24.23 -24.53
C ARG A 11 15.05 23.29 -23.36
N ALA A 12 14.22 23.27 -22.33
CA ALA A 12 14.16 22.16 -21.41
C ALA A 12 13.64 20.94 -22.19
N GLY A 13 14.47 19.96 -22.40
CA GLY A 13 14.04 18.68 -22.95
C GLY A 13 13.09 18.04 -21.94
N VAL A 14 11.85 17.81 -22.36
CA VAL A 14 10.90 16.97 -21.62
C VAL A 14 11.46 15.57 -21.68
N THR A 15 12.16 15.15 -20.64
CA THR A 15 12.49 13.74 -20.44
C THR A 15 11.23 13.12 -19.87
N LEU A 16 10.43 12.49 -20.75
CA LEU A 16 9.37 11.59 -20.34
C LEU A 16 9.99 10.61 -19.33
N ALA A 17 9.57 10.71 -18.07
CA ALA A 17 9.87 9.69 -17.07
C ALA A 17 9.17 8.42 -17.54
N ALA A 18 9.92 7.61 -18.31
CA ALA A 18 9.45 6.31 -18.75
C ALA A 18 9.18 5.46 -17.52
N CYS A 19 7.93 5.38 -17.10
CA CYS A 19 7.46 4.30 -16.26
C CYS A 19 7.72 3.00 -17.02
N ALA A 20 8.77 2.30 -16.58
CA ALA A 20 9.08 0.90 -16.85
C ALA A 20 8.99 0.45 -18.31
N THR A 21 10.08 0.54 -19.03
CA THR A 21 10.28 -0.23 -20.27
C THR A 21 10.19 -1.73 -19.96
N LEU A 22 9.09 -2.38 -20.31
CA LEU A 22 8.90 -3.82 -20.17
C LEU A 22 9.41 -4.52 -21.41
N LEU A 23 10.42 -5.39 -21.24
CA LEU A 23 10.78 -6.40 -22.22
C LEU A 23 9.76 -7.55 -22.15
N VAL A 24 9.04 -7.80 -23.23
CA VAL A 24 8.02 -8.85 -23.36
C VAL A 24 8.66 -10.18 -23.72
N ILE A 25 8.45 -11.22 -22.91
CA ILE A 25 8.67 -12.62 -23.27
C ILE A 25 7.30 -13.29 -23.42
N PRO A 26 6.99 -14.01 -24.53
CA PRO A 26 5.66 -14.56 -24.77
C PRO A 26 5.43 -15.86 -23.98
N GLY A 27 4.44 -15.86 -23.08
CA GLY A 27 3.88 -17.04 -22.44
C GLY A 27 2.42 -17.22 -22.83
N ARG A 28 2.01 -18.43 -23.23
CA ARG A 28 0.62 -18.77 -23.58
C ARG A 28 -0.22 -18.91 -22.31
N GLY A 29 -1.18 -18.03 -22.12
CA GLY A 29 -2.21 -18.08 -21.09
C GLY A 29 -3.22 -16.96 -21.38
N GLN A 30 -4.44 -17.07 -20.91
CA GLN A 30 -5.59 -16.19 -21.20
C GLN A 30 -5.42 -14.73 -20.69
N ASP A 31 -4.26 -14.16 -20.83
CA ASP A 31 -3.97 -12.79 -20.45
C ASP A 31 -4.06 -11.90 -21.68
N VAL A 32 -4.96 -10.95 -21.67
CA VAL A 32 -5.07 -9.93 -22.72
C VAL A 32 -3.92 -8.94 -22.48
N ARG A 33 -3.08 -8.74 -23.50
CA ARG A 33 -1.94 -7.80 -23.44
C ARG A 33 -2.40 -6.43 -23.90
N SER A 34 -2.07 -5.39 -23.13
CA SER A 34 -2.08 -4.02 -23.65
C SER A 34 -0.86 -3.76 -24.53
N ALA A 35 -0.93 -2.74 -25.38
CA ALA A 35 0.19 -2.32 -26.24
C ALA A 35 1.46 -1.97 -25.46
N ALA A 36 1.32 -1.59 -24.19
CA ALA A 36 2.41 -1.25 -23.27
C ALA A 36 3.02 -2.47 -22.54
N GLY A 37 2.62 -3.72 -22.87
CA GLY A 37 3.13 -4.93 -22.22
C GLY A 37 2.64 -5.17 -20.80
N ARG A 38 1.63 -4.45 -20.34
CA ARG A 38 1.01 -4.60 -19.01
C ARG A 38 0.08 -5.83 -19.00
N VAL A 39 0.05 -6.56 -17.87
CA VAL A 39 -0.89 -7.68 -17.69
C VAL A 39 -2.17 -7.14 -17.07
N VAL A 40 -3.28 -7.36 -17.76
CA VAL A 40 -4.60 -6.88 -17.36
C VAL A 40 -5.48 -8.06 -16.99
N LEU A 41 -6.16 -8.00 -15.87
CA LEU A 41 -7.28 -8.86 -15.52
C LEU A 41 -8.57 -8.09 -15.77
N LYS A 42 -9.23 -8.38 -16.88
CA LYS A 42 -10.55 -7.80 -17.19
C LYS A 42 -11.62 -8.66 -16.57
N THR A 43 -12.58 -8.03 -15.90
CA THR A 43 -13.76 -8.70 -15.32
C THR A 43 -15.02 -8.14 -15.94
N THR A 44 -15.98 -9.02 -16.16
CA THR A 44 -17.31 -8.67 -16.67
C THR A 44 -18.31 -8.66 -15.53
N GLY A 45 -19.27 -7.76 -15.61
CA GLY A 45 -20.43 -7.74 -14.72
C GLY A 45 -20.38 -6.76 -13.56
N LEU A 46 -19.26 -6.06 -13.33
CA LEU A 46 -19.20 -4.96 -12.38
C LEU A 46 -19.56 -3.64 -13.08
N PRO A 47 -20.35 -2.74 -12.44
CA PRO A 47 -20.64 -1.43 -12.99
C PRO A 47 -19.35 -0.66 -13.31
N GLY A 48 -19.20 -0.18 -14.55
CA GLY A 48 -18.02 0.56 -14.98
C GLY A 48 -16.85 -0.28 -15.49
N ILE A 49 -16.94 -1.61 -15.51
CA ILE A 49 -15.89 -2.50 -16.02
C ILE A 49 -16.32 -3.12 -17.35
N ASP A 50 -15.38 -3.26 -18.27
CA ASP A 50 -15.62 -3.72 -19.64
C ASP A 50 -16.37 -5.05 -19.70
N ARG A 51 -17.38 -5.12 -20.61
CA ARG A 51 -18.29 -6.27 -20.81
C ARG A 51 -17.70 -7.40 -21.65
N GLY A 52 -16.40 -7.42 -21.90
CA GLY A 52 -15.78 -8.31 -22.89
C GLY A 52 -15.66 -9.79 -22.53
N LEU A 53 -15.83 -10.20 -21.27
CA LEU A 53 -15.74 -11.59 -20.84
C LEU A 53 -17.06 -12.03 -20.15
N ARG A 54 -17.97 -12.53 -20.96
CA ARG A 54 -19.11 -13.27 -20.41
C ARG A 54 -18.66 -14.73 -20.21
N GLU A 55 -18.43 -15.12 -18.97
CA GLU A 55 -18.64 -16.48 -18.51
C GLU A 55 -18.52 -16.52 -17.00
N HIS A 56 -19.64 -16.83 -16.37
CA HIS A 56 -20.02 -17.07 -14.99
C HIS A 56 -20.93 -15.99 -14.41
N ASP A 57 -22.16 -15.94 -14.95
CA ASP A 57 -23.33 -15.57 -14.15
C ASP A 57 -23.51 -16.66 -13.08
N VAL A 58 -22.83 -16.54 -11.96
CA VAL A 58 -23.29 -17.15 -10.74
C VAL A 58 -24.30 -16.16 -10.16
N PRO A 59 -25.61 -16.51 -10.08
CA PRO A 59 -26.55 -15.68 -9.36
C PRO A 59 -26.05 -15.63 -7.92
N ILE A 60 -25.59 -14.48 -7.48
CA ILE A 60 -25.42 -14.23 -6.05
C ILE A 60 -26.84 -14.05 -5.52
N GLU A 61 -27.49 -15.16 -5.19
CA GLU A 61 -28.63 -15.06 -4.29
C GLU A 61 -28.11 -14.39 -3.02
N PRO A 62 -28.73 -13.27 -2.59
CA PRO A 62 -28.42 -12.71 -1.30
C PRO A 62 -28.69 -13.83 -0.29
N SER A 63 -27.64 -14.36 0.30
CA SER A 63 -27.78 -15.41 1.29
C SER A 63 -28.67 -14.85 2.39
N ARG A 64 -29.88 -15.41 2.55
CA ARG A 64 -30.78 -15.19 3.69
C ARG A 64 -30.22 -15.77 5.00
N ARG A 65 -29.00 -16.14 5.02
CA ARG A 65 -28.22 -16.24 6.25
C ARG A 65 -27.79 -14.81 6.56
N GLY A 66 -28.58 -14.19 7.43
CA GLY A 66 -28.23 -12.94 8.05
C GLY A 66 -26.75 -13.01 8.33
N SER A 67 -26.02 -12.01 7.89
CA SER A 67 -24.64 -11.81 8.24
C SER A 67 -24.54 -12.18 9.73
N ARG A 68 -24.01 -13.37 10.01
CA ARG A 68 -23.18 -13.47 11.17
C ARG A 68 -22.00 -12.60 10.79
N GLY A 69 -22.25 -11.30 10.85
CA GLY A 69 -21.20 -10.35 11.00
C GLY A 69 -20.29 -11.01 12.00
N ILE A 70 -19.02 -11.06 11.73
CA ILE A 70 -18.05 -11.39 12.75
C ILE A 70 -18.61 -10.68 13.96
N ARG A 71 -19.18 -11.45 14.91
CA ARG A 71 -19.40 -10.91 16.24
C ARG A 71 -17.97 -10.67 16.70
N VAL A 72 -17.47 -9.48 16.37
CA VAL A 72 -16.57 -8.80 17.27
C VAL A 72 -17.40 -8.82 18.55
N GLN A 73 -17.09 -9.76 19.45
CA GLN A 73 -17.52 -9.60 20.81
C GLN A 73 -16.94 -8.23 21.17
N MET A 74 -17.77 -7.20 21.10
CA MET A 74 -17.55 -5.95 21.80
C MET A 74 -17.59 -6.32 23.28
N GLU A 75 -16.56 -7.01 23.74
CA GLU A 75 -16.28 -7.16 25.14
C GLU A 75 -15.75 -5.81 25.57
N ARG A 76 -16.70 -5.05 26.11
CA ARG A 76 -16.48 -3.99 27.10
C ARG A 76 -15.34 -3.03 26.84
N LEU A 77 -15.73 -1.86 26.40
CA LEU A 77 -15.00 -0.61 26.61
C LEU A 77 -14.92 -0.28 28.13
N ASP A 78 -14.34 -1.15 28.94
CA ASP A 78 -14.07 -0.88 30.35
C ASP A 78 -12.62 -0.51 30.64
N GLY A 79 -11.91 -0.05 29.61
CA GLY A 79 -10.63 0.64 29.79
C GLY A 79 -9.46 -0.25 30.24
N THR A 80 -9.56 -1.58 30.13
CA THR A 80 -8.41 -2.46 30.40
C THR A 80 -7.60 -2.68 29.12
N PRO A 81 -6.37 -2.15 29.01
CA PRO A 81 -5.48 -2.47 27.92
C PRO A 81 -5.02 -3.92 28.05
N ASN A 82 -5.07 -4.68 26.99
CA ASN A 82 -4.52 -6.03 26.80
C ASN A 82 -5.52 -7.17 26.78
N GLU A 83 -6.26 -7.33 25.71
CA GLU A 83 -6.57 -8.66 25.27
C GLU A 83 -5.34 -9.27 24.60
N ARG A 84 -4.49 -9.87 25.43
CA ARG A 84 -3.30 -10.59 25.02
C ARG A 84 -3.70 -11.73 24.08
N LEU A 85 -2.82 -12.13 23.18
CA LEU A 85 -2.95 -13.31 22.32
C LEU A 85 -3.32 -14.60 23.05
N PHE A 86 -3.30 -14.56 24.36
CA PHE A 86 -3.56 -15.66 25.26
C PHE A 86 -4.47 -15.20 26.39
N LEU A 87 -5.17 -16.13 26.98
CA LEU A 87 -5.94 -15.93 28.19
C LEU A 87 -4.98 -15.68 29.35
N THR A 88 -5.15 -14.57 30.07
CA THR A 88 -4.39 -14.28 31.29
C THR A 88 -4.80 -15.22 32.41
N GLY A 89 -3.97 -15.33 33.44
CA GLY A 89 -4.27 -16.13 34.62
C GLY A 89 -4.23 -17.63 34.41
N SER A 90 -3.78 -18.15 33.25
CA SER A 90 -3.70 -19.60 33.00
C SER A 90 -2.69 -19.99 31.94
N VAL A 91 -2.12 -21.19 32.08
CA VAL A 91 -1.26 -21.86 31.10
C VAL A 91 -1.70 -23.31 30.89
N ILE A 92 -1.44 -23.84 29.69
CA ILE A 92 -1.57 -25.28 29.40
C ILE A 92 -0.26 -25.95 29.76
N VAL A 93 -0.35 -27.08 30.44
CA VAL A 93 0.81 -27.96 30.73
C VAL A 93 0.44 -29.39 30.49
N LYS A 94 1.35 -30.14 29.91
CA LYS A 94 1.25 -31.60 29.82
C LYS A 94 2.45 -32.24 30.52
N PHE A 95 2.16 -33.09 31.44
CA PHE A 95 3.17 -33.91 32.13
C PHE A 95 3.45 -35.20 31.35
N ARG A 96 4.66 -35.71 31.50
CA ARG A 96 5.04 -37.03 30.96
C ARG A 96 4.26 -38.13 31.64
N ALA A 97 4.07 -39.24 30.95
CA ALA A 97 3.40 -40.40 31.50
C ALA A 97 4.15 -40.89 32.75
N GLY A 98 3.40 -41.17 33.83
CA GLY A 98 3.97 -41.64 35.10
C GLY A 98 4.46 -40.53 36.05
N THR A 99 4.31 -39.27 35.72
CA THR A 99 4.65 -38.15 36.62
C THR A 99 3.82 -38.25 37.91
N GLY A 100 4.50 -38.33 39.04
CA GLY A 100 3.85 -38.44 40.36
C GLY A 100 3.36 -37.08 40.90
N GLY A 101 2.42 -37.10 41.85
CA GLY A 101 1.82 -35.91 42.42
C GLY A 101 2.81 -34.93 43.04
N ASN A 102 3.96 -35.39 43.54
CA ASN A 102 5.01 -34.50 44.08
C ASN A 102 5.66 -33.64 42.99
N ALA A 103 5.87 -34.21 41.80
CA ALA A 103 6.43 -33.48 40.67
C ALA A 103 5.43 -32.46 40.13
N VAL A 104 4.13 -32.81 40.03
CA VAL A 104 3.05 -31.89 39.71
C VAL A 104 2.99 -30.73 40.70
N SER A 105 3.03 -31.01 42.03
CA SER A 105 3.05 -30.00 43.07
C SER A 105 4.29 -29.08 42.97
N SER A 106 5.44 -29.62 42.56
CA SER A 106 6.65 -28.85 42.33
C SER A 106 6.49 -27.89 41.14
N ALA A 107 5.94 -28.37 40.02
CA ALA A 107 5.64 -27.55 38.85
C ALA A 107 4.64 -26.41 39.18
N MET A 108 3.61 -26.70 39.97
CA MET A 108 2.66 -25.69 40.46
C MET A 108 3.34 -24.59 41.26
N ARG A 109 4.29 -24.95 42.14
CA ARG A 109 5.08 -23.96 42.87
C ARG A 109 5.92 -23.07 41.97
N VAL A 110 6.56 -23.64 40.95
CA VAL A 110 7.34 -22.89 39.95
C VAL A 110 6.47 -21.89 39.19
N ALA A 111 5.23 -22.27 38.90
CA ALA A 111 4.26 -21.44 38.21
C ALA A 111 3.51 -20.46 39.15
N ALA A 112 3.73 -20.53 40.45
CA ALA A 112 2.89 -19.88 41.49
C ALA A 112 1.40 -20.19 41.31
N ALA A 113 1.08 -21.39 40.81
CA ALA A 113 -0.27 -21.78 40.44
C ALA A 113 -1.15 -22.03 41.66
N SER A 114 -2.36 -21.48 41.65
CA SER A 114 -3.39 -21.65 42.69
C SER A 114 -4.23 -22.89 42.49
N GLY A 115 -4.23 -23.45 41.27
CA GLY A 115 -5.00 -24.65 40.91
C GLY A 115 -4.52 -25.27 39.63
N ILE A 116 -4.93 -26.53 39.43
CA ILE A 116 -4.70 -27.29 38.21
C ILE A 116 -5.94 -28.15 37.92
N GLU A 117 -6.38 -28.19 36.70
CA GLU A 117 -7.52 -28.97 36.26
C GLU A 117 -7.24 -29.66 34.93
N ARG A 118 -7.84 -30.82 34.70
CA ARG A 118 -7.86 -31.46 33.39
C ARG A 118 -9.23 -31.31 32.78
N PRO A 119 -9.37 -30.51 31.69
CA PRO A 119 -10.64 -30.41 30.97
C PRO A 119 -11.12 -31.78 30.41
N SER A 120 -12.42 -31.96 30.23
CA SER A 120 -12.97 -33.10 29.56
C SER A 120 -12.35 -33.29 28.16
N TYR A 121 -12.06 -34.52 27.78
CA TYR A 121 -11.41 -34.87 26.52
C TYR A 121 -9.98 -34.32 26.31
N ALA A 122 -9.36 -33.72 27.34
CA ALA A 122 -7.99 -33.25 27.27
C ALA A 122 -6.99 -34.29 27.72
N ASN A 123 -5.80 -34.30 27.10
CA ASN A 123 -4.63 -35.04 27.56
C ASN A 123 -3.55 -34.15 28.18
N PHE A 124 -3.98 -32.95 28.58
CA PHE A 124 -3.20 -31.91 29.23
C PHE A 124 -3.99 -31.30 30.38
N GLU A 125 -3.30 -30.55 31.23
CA GLU A 125 -3.87 -29.79 32.33
C GLU A 125 -3.83 -28.27 32.04
N ILE A 126 -4.75 -27.53 32.70
CA ILE A 126 -4.75 -26.09 32.78
C ILE A 126 -4.32 -25.70 34.18
N MET A 127 -3.22 -24.97 34.31
CA MET A 127 -2.78 -24.36 35.56
C MET A 127 -3.29 -22.94 35.68
N GLN A 128 -3.90 -22.63 36.83
CA GLN A 128 -4.32 -21.27 37.19
C GLN A 128 -3.11 -20.53 37.79
N ILE A 129 -2.61 -19.52 37.10
CA ILE A 129 -1.48 -18.69 37.51
C ILE A 129 -1.96 -17.30 37.96
N PRO A 130 -1.15 -16.50 38.66
CA PRO A 130 -1.54 -15.13 38.98
C PRO A 130 -1.97 -14.34 37.75
N PRO A 131 -3.05 -13.50 37.85
CA PRO A 131 -3.58 -12.75 36.72
C PRO A 131 -2.59 -11.77 36.10
N ASP A 132 -1.65 -11.27 36.91
CA ASP A 132 -0.58 -10.36 36.53
C ASP A 132 0.69 -11.07 36.02
N ALA A 133 0.76 -12.39 36.14
CA ALA A 133 1.88 -13.15 35.64
C ALA A 133 1.85 -13.23 34.10
N ASP A 134 3.01 -13.11 33.48
CA ASP A 134 3.17 -13.33 32.05
C ASP A 134 3.11 -14.83 31.72
N PRO A 135 2.05 -15.33 31.03
CA PRO A 135 1.89 -16.76 30.71
C PRO A 135 3.01 -17.31 29.82
N GLU A 136 3.66 -16.50 28.95
CA GLU A 136 4.80 -16.95 28.15
C GLU A 136 6.02 -17.22 29.02
N ALA A 137 6.33 -16.32 29.94
CA ALA A 137 7.42 -16.50 30.88
C ALA A 137 7.18 -17.68 31.85
N VAL A 138 5.93 -17.87 32.31
CA VAL A 138 5.58 -19.03 33.14
C VAL A 138 5.71 -20.33 32.35
N ALA A 139 5.18 -20.41 31.14
CA ALA A 139 5.30 -21.58 30.29
C ALA A 139 6.77 -21.90 29.97
N ALA A 140 7.61 -20.88 29.71
CA ALA A 140 9.04 -21.06 29.49
C ALA A 140 9.73 -21.71 30.71
N ARG A 141 9.42 -21.26 31.94
CA ARG A 141 9.94 -21.87 33.17
C ARG A 141 9.46 -23.31 33.37
N LEU A 142 8.19 -23.60 33.07
CA LEU A 142 7.65 -24.96 33.16
C LEU A 142 8.31 -25.94 32.19
N ARG A 143 8.67 -25.47 30.99
CA ARG A 143 9.39 -26.31 30.01
C ARG A 143 10.79 -26.74 30.44
N LEU A 144 11.39 -26.09 31.44
CA LEU A 144 12.65 -26.48 32.03
C LEU A 144 12.52 -27.67 33.00
N ASN A 145 11.29 -28.01 33.39
CA ASN A 145 11.04 -29.16 34.27
C ASN A 145 11.08 -30.49 33.46
N PRO A 146 11.93 -31.47 33.83
CA PRO A 146 12.04 -32.73 33.09
C PRO A 146 10.77 -33.58 33.07
N ASP A 147 9.87 -33.38 34.04
CA ASP A 147 8.57 -34.07 34.11
C ASP A 147 7.51 -33.45 33.20
N VAL A 148 7.78 -32.24 32.62
CA VAL A 148 6.89 -31.57 31.68
C VAL A 148 7.21 -32.00 30.25
N GLU A 149 6.21 -32.48 29.54
CA GLU A 149 6.33 -32.81 28.12
C GLU A 149 6.27 -31.52 27.25
N TYR A 150 5.29 -30.67 27.53
CA TYR A 150 5.20 -29.30 26.98
C TYR A 150 4.43 -28.37 27.94
N ALA A 151 4.68 -27.08 27.81
CA ALA A 151 3.89 -26.03 28.42
C ALA A 151 3.79 -24.83 27.46
N GLN A 152 2.61 -24.19 27.42
CA GLN A 152 2.34 -23.05 26.56
C GLN A 152 1.25 -22.14 27.15
N PRO A 153 1.20 -20.86 26.79
CA PRO A 153 0.03 -20.03 27.03
C PRO A 153 -1.23 -20.64 26.43
N ARG A 154 -2.38 -20.29 26.97
CA ARG A 154 -3.68 -20.58 26.36
C ARG A 154 -3.94 -19.55 25.25
N TYR A 155 -3.34 -19.79 24.06
CA TYR A 155 -3.54 -18.90 22.92
C TYR A 155 -5.01 -18.86 22.51
N ARG A 156 -5.51 -17.66 22.24
CA ARG A 156 -6.83 -17.49 21.65
C ARG A 156 -6.77 -17.87 20.18
N ASN A 157 -7.76 -18.59 19.71
CA ASN A 157 -7.95 -18.87 18.30
C ASN A 157 -9.09 -18.00 17.77
N TYR A 158 -8.81 -17.23 16.74
CA TYR A 158 -9.77 -16.40 16.05
C TYR A 158 -9.97 -16.96 14.64
N PRO A 159 -11.17 -16.76 14.02
CA PRO A 159 -11.27 -16.92 12.58
C PRO A 159 -10.32 -15.89 11.95
N MET A 160 -9.42 -16.32 11.08
CA MET A 160 -8.56 -15.40 10.34
C MET A 160 -9.40 -14.59 9.37
N LEU A 161 -9.24 -13.26 9.37
CA LEU A 161 -9.84 -12.40 8.35
C LEU A 161 -9.11 -12.66 7.04
N ARG A 162 -9.74 -13.43 6.16
CA ARG A 162 -9.33 -13.53 4.77
C ARG A 162 -10.37 -12.81 3.93
N PRO A 163 -9.99 -11.79 3.17
CA PRO A 163 -10.90 -11.11 2.28
C PRO A 163 -11.63 -12.06 1.33
N ASN A 164 -12.91 -11.81 1.09
CA ASN A 164 -13.73 -12.59 0.16
C ASN A 164 -13.68 -12.04 -1.29
N ASP A 165 -12.79 -11.11 -1.54
CA ASP A 165 -12.60 -10.45 -2.81
C ASP A 165 -12.06 -11.45 -3.83
N PRO A 166 -12.68 -11.61 -5.02
CA PRO A 166 -12.42 -12.72 -5.94
C PRO A 166 -10.97 -12.84 -6.41
N PHE A 167 -10.22 -11.73 -6.46
CA PHE A 167 -8.82 -11.72 -6.87
C PHE A 167 -7.83 -11.62 -5.72
N TYR A 168 -8.28 -11.68 -4.47
CA TYR A 168 -7.40 -11.65 -3.30
C TYR A 168 -6.28 -12.70 -3.38
N ASP A 169 -6.56 -13.89 -3.85
CA ASP A 169 -5.56 -14.96 -4.02
C ASP A 169 -4.42 -14.60 -4.98
N ARG A 170 -4.57 -13.55 -5.78
CA ARG A 170 -3.55 -13.03 -6.69
C ARG A 170 -2.74 -11.89 -6.07
N GLN A 171 -3.15 -11.39 -4.91
CA GLN A 171 -2.47 -10.35 -4.15
C GLN A 171 -1.45 -10.96 -3.18
N TRP A 172 -0.35 -11.48 -3.72
CA TRP A 172 0.73 -12.11 -2.96
C TRP A 172 1.37 -11.20 -1.91
N ASN A 173 1.25 -9.89 -2.08
CA ASN A 173 1.83 -8.85 -1.24
C ASN A 173 1.31 -8.89 0.20
N PHE A 174 0.03 -9.16 0.43
CA PHE A 174 -0.55 -9.20 1.77
C PHE A 174 -0.10 -10.40 2.61
N PRO A 175 -0.16 -11.65 2.11
CA PRO A 175 0.45 -12.78 2.80
C PRO A 175 1.95 -12.61 3.06
N ALA A 176 2.69 -11.98 2.13
CA ALA A 176 4.14 -11.77 2.27
C ALA A 176 4.54 -10.93 3.50
N ILE A 177 3.66 -10.03 3.94
CA ILE A 177 3.85 -9.16 5.11
C ILE A 177 2.94 -9.55 6.30
N ASP A 178 2.34 -10.75 6.26
CA ASP A 178 1.45 -11.28 7.32
C ASP A 178 0.23 -10.38 7.61
N MET A 179 -0.33 -9.79 6.53
CA MET A 179 -1.38 -8.78 6.67
C MET A 179 -2.71 -9.36 7.15
N GLU A 180 -3.07 -10.57 6.74
CA GLU A 180 -4.30 -11.24 7.19
C GLU A 180 -4.37 -11.29 8.72
N ARG A 181 -3.26 -11.66 9.36
CA ARG A 181 -3.18 -11.69 10.82
C ARG A 181 -2.99 -10.31 11.46
N ALA A 182 -2.58 -9.30 10.72
CA ALA A 182 -2.60 -7.92 11.18
C ALA A 182 -4.04 -7.38 11.22
N TRP A 183 -4.86 -7.72 10.23
CA TRP A 183 -6.30 -7.38 10.22
C TRP A 183 -7.08 -8.06 11.36
N ASP A 184 -6.67 -9.26 11.81
CA ASP A 184 -7.26 -9.87 13.00
C ASP A 184 -7.03 -9.03 14.27
N ILE A 185 -5.90 -8.34 14.34
CA ILE A 185 -5.59 -7.42 15.45
C ILE A 185 -6.38 -6.11 15.29
N GLN A 186 -6.54 -5.66 14.05
CA GLN A 186 -7.12 -4.36 13.73
C GLN A 186 -8.12 -4.45 12.57
N PRO A 187 -9.34 -5.00 12.82
CA PRO A 187 -10.34 -5.23 11.79
C PRO A 187 -10.96 -3.94 11.21
N GLU A 188 -10.77 -2.79 11.86
CA GLU A 188 -11.21 -1.47 11.37
C GLU A 188 -10.09 -0.74 10.61
N ALA A 189 -9.19 -1.47 10.00
CA ALA A 189 -7.96 -1.07 9.35
C ALA A 189 -7.94 0.36 8.79
N GLY A 190 -7.33 1.29 9.54
CA GLY A 190 -7.14 2.69 9.16
C GLY A 190 -8.34 3.61 9.36
N SER A 191 -9.41 3.18 10.05
CA SER A 191 -10.58 4.04 10.28
C SER A 191 -10.19 5.38 10.92
N GLU A 192 -10.84 6.45 10.49
CA GLU A 192 -10.61 7.85 10.90
C GLU A 192 -9.25 8.46 10.50
N ILE A 193 -8.42 7.73 9.75
CA ILE A 193 -7.15 8.24 9.24
C ILE A 193 -7.32 8.73 7.80
N VAL A 194 -6.79 9.92 7.53
CA VAL A 194 -6.74 10.52 6.19
C VAL A 194 -5.33 10.33 5.61
N VAL A 195 -5.25 9.66 4.46
CA VAL A 195 -4.01 9.48 3.71
C VAL A 195 -4.06 10.34 2.46
N ALA A 196 -3.18 11.34 2.37
CA ALA A 196 -3.01 12.12 1.16
C ALA A 196 -2.16 11.34 0.15
N VAL A 197 -2.64 11.23 -1.07
CA VAL A 197 -1.94 10.61 -2.20
C VAL A 197 -1.53 11.72 -3.15
N LEU A 198 -0.24 12.07 -3.14
CA LEU A 198 0.37 13.05 -4.03
C LEU A 198 0.87 12.32 -5.29
N ASP A 199 0.11 12.41 -6.39
CA ASP A 199 0.34 11.56 -7.56
C ASP A 199 -0.23 12.20 -8.84
N SER A 200 -0.54 11.39 -9.87
CA SER A 200 -1.17 11.76 -11.15
C SER A 200 -2.66 12.12 -11.05
N GLY A 201 -3.25 12.05 -9.87
CA GLY A 201 -4.68 12.15 -9.63
C GLY A 201 -5.28 10.84 -9.13
N VAL A 202 -6.60 10.81 -8.96
CA VAL A 202 -7.36 9.62 -8.54
C VAL A 202 -8.71 9.61 -9.25
N ALA A 203 -9.23 8.44 -9.60
CA ALA A 203 -10.59 8.27 -10.12
C ALA A 203 -11.62 8.42 -8.98
N PHE A 204 -11.85 9.65 -8.55
CA PHE A 204 -12.58 10.00 -7.32
C PHE A 204 -13.97 10.58 -7.55
N ARG A 205 -14.32 10.95 -8.79
CA ARG A 205 -15.57 11.65 -9.09
C ARG A 205 -16.14 11.26 -10.44
N THR A 206 -17.47 11.12 -10.50
CA THR A 206 -18.21 10.91 -11.75
C THR A 206 -18.63 12.25 -12.34
N LEU A 207 -18.10 12.59 -13.52
CA LEU A 207 -18.42 13.81 -14.27
C LEU A 207 -17.98 13.66 -15.73
N THR A 208 -18.31 14.66 -16.54
CA THR A 208 -17.78 14.79 -17.92
C THR A 208 -17.08 16.13 -18.05
N VAL A 209 -15.89 16.13 -18.64
CA VAL A 209 -15.10 17.35 -18.87
C VAL A 209 -14.85 17.49 -20.37
N GLY A 210 -15.04 18.71 -20.86
CA GLY A 210 -14.77 19.03 -22.26
C GLY A 210 -13.33 19.49 -22.45
N TYR A 211 -12.60 18.86 -23.36
CA TYR A 211 -11.24 19.23 -23.75
C TYR A 211 -11.16 19.52 -25.24
N ASP A 212 -10.22 20.40 -25.62
CA ASP A 212 -9.93 20.71 -27.02
C ASP A 212 -8.59 20.03 -27.41
N VAL A 213 -8.64 19.09 -28.34
CA VAL A 213 -7.46 18.35 -28.80
C VAL A 213 -7.00 18.91 -30.14
N SER A 214 -5.92 19.68 -30.13
CA SER A 214 -5.20 20.17 -31.30
C SER A 214 -4.22 19.10 -31.84
N PRO A 215 -3.70 19.21 -33.07
CA PRO A 215 -2.66 18.32 -33.54
C PRO A 215 -1.41 18.43 -32.65
N PHE A 216 -0.80 17.31 -32.30
CA PHE A 216 0.38 17.28 -31.44
C PHE A 216 1.42 16.25 -31.88
N ARG A 217 2.58 16.26 -31.23
CA ARG A 217 3.62 15.22 -31.31
C ARG A 217 4.08 14.86 -29.90
N LEU A 218 4.34 13.59 -29.66
CA LEU A 218 4.88 13.11 -28.38
C LEU A 218 6.41 13.29 -28.29
N SER A 219 7.09 13.47 -29.41
CA SER A 219 8.54 13.77 -29.48
C SER A 219 8.84 14.66 -30.68
N GLU A 220 9.99 15.33 -30.67
CA GLU A 220 10.39 16.28 -31.73
C GLU A 220 10.33 15.66 -33.14
N ASP A 221 10.82 14.43 -33.27
CA ASP A 221 10.86 13.67 -34.53
C ASP A 221 9.72 12.65 -34.68
N GLY A 222 8.79 12.64 -33.74
CA GLY A 222 7.65 11.71 -33.71
C GLY A 222 6.59 12.03 -34.75
N PRO A 223 5.67 11.08 -35.02
CA PRO A 223 4.56 11.33 -35.92
C PRO A 223 3.63 12.42 -35.38
N VAL A 224 2.90 13.09 -36.29
CA VAL A 224 1.85 14.03 -35.92
C VAL A 224 0.57 13.24 -35.61
N PHE A 225 0.02 13.44 -34.44
CA PHE A 225 -1.31 12.97 -34.10
C PHE A 225 -2.36 13.96 -34.61
N PRO A 226 -3.48 13.49 -35.18
CA PRO A 226 -4.52 14.37 -35.70
C PRO A 226 -5.26 15.10 -34.57
N ALA A 227 -5.85 16.25 -34.90
CA ALA A 227 -6.79 16.89 -34.00
C ALA A 227 -8.05 16.06 -33.82
N LEU A 228 -8.58 15.98 -32.61
CA LEU A 228 -9.92 15.46 -32.36
C LEU A 228 -10.95 16.62 -32.23
N GLY A 229 -10.49 17.87 -32.14
CA GLY A 229 -11.34 19.03 -31.83
C GLY A 229 -11.87 18.96 -30.39
N ARG A 230 -13.09 19.46 -30.20
CA ARG A 230 -13.76 19.38 -28.89
C ARG A 230 -14.24 17.96 -28.61
N ILE A 231 -13.78 17.41 -27.52
CA ILE A 231 -14.22 16.11 -27.00
C ILE A 231 -14.86 16.27 -25.62
N GLU A 232 -15.81 15.41 -25.31
CA GLU A 232 -16.43 15.27 -24.00
C GLU A 232 -15.89 13.99 -23.36
N MET A 233 -14.94 14.12 -22.42
CA MET A 233 -14.29 12.99 -21.77
C MET A 233 -15.05 12.59 -20.50
N PRO A 234 -15.56 11.34 -20.43
CA PRO A 234 -16.24 10.87 -19.24
C PRO A 234 -15.24 10.39 -18.17
N PHE A 235 -15.53 10.69 -16.93
CA PHE A 235 -14.85 10.20 -15.73
C PHE A 235 -15.84 9.48 -14.83
N ALA A 236 -15.38 8.51 -14.04
CA ALA A 236 -16.17 7.86 -13.02
C ALA A 236 -15.34 7.62 -11.74
N VAL A 237 -16.05 7.46 -10.64
CA VAL A 237 -15.43 6.98 -9.39
C VAL A 237 -14.99 5.54 -9.58
N ALA A 238 -13.77 5.21 -9.15
CA ALA A 238 -13.29 3.84 -9.13
C ALA A 238 -14.22 2.98 -8.24
N PRO A 239 -14.85 1.93 -8.79
CA PRO A 239 -15.89 1.15 -8.09
C PRO A 239 -15.43 0.59 -6.74
N GLU A 240 -14.16 0.23 -6.63
CA GLU A 240 -13.61 -0.36 -5.42
C GLU A 240 -12.98 0.67 -4.47
N LEU A 241 -12.93 1.94 -4.82
CA LEU A 241 -12.62 3.01 -3.87
C LEU A 241 -13.90 3.57 -3.24
N GLY A 242 -14.96 3.76 -4.04
CA GLY A 242 -16.25 4.26 -3.58
C GLY A 242 -16.23 5.75 -3.21
N ASP A 243 -17.37 6.41 -3.34
CA ASP A 243 -17.51 7.88 -3.21
C ASP A 243 -17.20 8.41 -1.81
N ALA A 244 -17.51 7.63 -0.77
CA ALA A 244 -17.43 8.07 0.62
C ALA A 244 -15.99 8.17 1.17
N LYS A 245 -15.01 7.70 0.40
CA LYS A 245 -13.60 7.66 0.84
C LYS A 245 -12.84 8.95 0.64
N PHE A 246 -13.34 9.88 -0.18
CA PHE A 246 -12.55 11.02 -0.63
C PHE A 246 -12.80 12.28 0.18
N GLU A 247 -11.71 12.95 0.54
CA GLU A 247 -11.72 14.22 1.27
C GLU A 247 -10.76 15.22 0.65
N MET A 248 -11.13 16.51 0.69
CA MET A 248 -10.25 17.63 0.35
C MET A 248 -9.43 17.43 -0.94
N PRO A 249 -10.06 17.12 -2.09
CA PRO A 249 -9.34 16.93 -3.34
C PRO A 249 -8.69 18.24 -3.79
N ARG A 250 -7.50 18.16 -4.42
CA ARG A 250 -6.82 19.33 -4.97
C ARG A 250 -5.95 18.99 -6.17
N ASP A 251 -6.01 19.79 -7.21
CA ASP A 251 -5.18 19.70 -8.40
C ASP A 251 -4.25 20.92 -8.51
N PHE A 252 -2.93 20.68 -8.50
CA PHE A 252 -1.92 21.72 -8.71
C PHE A 252 -1.41 21.79 -10.15
N ILE A 253 -1.88 20.91 -11.02
CA ILE A 253 -1.61 20.94 -12.46
C ILE A 253 -2.63 21.82 -13.16
N TRP A 254 -3.92 21.69 -12.81
CA TRP A 254 -5.02 22.49 -13.36
C TRP A 254 -5.45 23.65 -12.46
N GLU A 255 -4.90 23.77 -11.24
CA GLU A 255 -5.20 24.79 -10.24
C GLU A 255 -6.67 24.79 -9.77
N ASP A 256 -7.26 23.60 -9.67
CA ASP A 256 -8.65 23.42 -9.24
C ASP A 256 -8.79 22.32 -8.17
N ASP A 257 -10.02 21.90 -7.88
CA ASP A 257 -10.33 20.85 -6.91
C ASP A 257 -10.75 19.54 -7.59
N LEU A 258 -10.26 19.31 -8.82
CA LEU A 258 -10.57 18.14 -9.63
C LEU A 258 -9.29 17.36 -10.01
N PRO A 259 -8.61 16.73 -9.05
CA PRO A 259 -7.41 15.92 -9.31
C PRO A 259 -7.75 14.62 -10.06
N LEU A 260 -8.23 14.80 -11.30
CA LEU A 260 -8.66 13.72 -12.18
C LEU A 260 -7.43 12.94 -12.66
N ASP A 261 -7.50 11.62 -12.52
CA ASP A 261 -6.43 10.74 -12.97
C ASP A 261 -6.55 10.51 -14.48
N LEU A 262 -5.51 10.87 -15.20
CA LEU A 262 -5.37 10.72 -16.65
C LEU A 262 -4.27 9.71 -17.03
N ASP A 263 -3.61 9.10 -16.02
CA ASP A 263 -2.57 8.08 -16.16
C ASP A 263 -2.99 6.70 -15.64
N GLY A 264 -3.70 6.68 -14.49
CA GLY A 264 -4.09 5.46 -13.78
C GLY A 264 -3.12 5.05 -12.66
N HIS A 265 -1.96 5.72 -12.52
CA HIS A 265 -0.97 5.41 -11.49
C HIS A 265 -1.48 5.79 -10.10
N GLY A 266 -1.96 7.02 -9.91
CA GLY A 266 -2.45 7.48 -8.60
C GLY A 266 -3.69 6.72 -8.12
N THR A 267 -4.57 6.29 -9.04
CA THR A 267 -5.71 5.42 -8.71
C THR A 267 -5.23 4.05 -8.23
N HIS A 268 -4.24 3.44 -8.90
CA HIS A 268 -3.65 2.16 -8.51
C HIS A 268 -2.97 2.23 -7.13
N VAL A 269 -2.18 3.28 -6.88
CA VAL A 269 -1.53 3.58 -5.60
C VAL A 269 -2.57 3.73 -4.49
N SER A 270 -3.63 4.50 -4.73
CA SER A 270 -4.76 4.67 -3.80
C SER A 270 -5.45 3.35 -3.49
N GLY A 271 -5.55 2.46 -4.49
CA GLY A 271 -6.08 1.12 -4.33
C GLY A 271 -5.29 0.26 -3.35
N THR A 272 -3.96 0.28 -3.43
CA THR A 272 -3.09 -0.45 -2.49
C THR A 272 -3.28 0.04 -1.05
N ILE A 273 -3.48 1.35 -0.86
CA ILE A 273 -3.72 1.94 0.46
C ILE A 273 -5.09 1.53 0.98
N GLY A 274 -6.16 1.82 0.23
CA GLY A 274 -7.48 1.90 0.81
C GLY A 274 -8.63 1.32 -0.03
N GLN A 275 -8.39 0.40 -0.96
CA GLN A 275 -9.48 -0.26 -1.70
C GLN A 275 -10.44 -0.95 -0.75
N LEU A 276 -11.74 -0.92 -1.06
CA LEU A 276 -12.77 -1.61 -0.30
C LEU A 276 -12.45 -3.10 -0.24
N THR A 277 -12.46 -3.64 0.96
CA THR A 277 -12.02 -5.01 1.23
C THR A 277 -13.14 -5.84 1.83
N ASN A 278 -13.15 -7.13 1.55
CA ASN A 278 -14.16 -8.06 2.04
C ASN A 278 -15.59 -7.69 1.58
N ASN A 279 -15.70 -7.14 0.37
CA ASN A 279 -16.95 -6.71 -0.25
C ASN A 279 -17.46 -7.68 -1.33
N GLY A 280 -16.70 -8.75 -1.62
CA GLY A 280 -17.02 -9.75 -2.65
C GLY A 280 -16.71 -9.26 -4.07
N ILE A 281 -15.93 -8.21 -4.23
CA ILE A 281 -15.58 -7.59 -5.51
C ILE A 281 -14.06 -7.48 -5.59
N GLY A 282 -13.49 -7.77 -6.74
CA GLY A 282 -12.11 -7.53 -7.18
C GLY A 282 -11.00 -7.88 -6.19
N VAL A 283 -10.41 -6.90 -5.56
CA VAL A 283 -9.17 -6.96 -4.77
C VAL A 283 -9.26 -6.19 -3.47
N ALA A 284 -8.33 -6.41 -2.55
CA ALA A 284 -8.27 -5.76 -1.26
C ALA A 284 -7.28 -4.58 -1.22
N GLY A 285 -7.53 -3.60 -0.34
CA GLY A 285 -6.60 -2.57 0.10
C GLY A 285 -6.08 -2.85 1.51
N MET A 286 -4.90 -2.34 1.85
CA MET A 286 -4.22 -2.67 3.11
C MET A 286 -4.88 -2.01 4.34
N ALA A 287 -5.21 -0.73 4.25
CA ALA A 287 -5.91 0.06 5.26
C ALA A 287 -7.29 0.49 4.73
N TYR A 288 -8.14 -0.50 4.49
CA TYR A 288 -9.36 -0.36 3.70
C TYR A 288 -10.43 0.59 4.27
N ASN A 289 -10.29 1.07 5.49
CA ASN A 289 -11.21 2.06 6.09
C ASN A 289 -10.63 3.48 6.18
N VAL A 290 -9.43 3.73 5.62
CA VAL A 290 -8.91 5.10 5.52
C VAL A 290 -9.78 5.97 4.62
N ARG A 291 -9.68 7.29 4.81
CA ARG A 291 -10.07 8.26 3.81
C ARG A 291 -8.87 8.65 2.96
N ILE A 292 -9.10 8.95 1.71
CA ILE A 292 -8.08 9.35 0.76
C ILE A 292 -8.26 10.82 0.42
N MET A 293 -7.18 11.58 0.50
CA MET A 293 -7.10 12.96 0.03
C MET A 293 -6.34 12.95 -1.31
N PRO A 294 -7.04 12.97 -2.45
CA PRO A 294 -6.40 12.97 -3.76
C PRO A 294 -5.77 14.34 -4.04
N ILE A 295 -4.47 14.34 -4.33
CA ILE A 295 -3.73 15.56 -4.67
C ILE A 295 -2.91 15.33 -5.94
N LYS A 296 -3.31 15.96 -7.05
CA LYS A 296 -2.55 15.90 -8.30
C LYS A 296 -1.42 16.89 -8.27
N VAL A 297 -0.19 16.39 -8.38
CA VAL A 297 1.05 17.17 -8.34
C VAL A 297 1.98 16.89 -9.50
N ILE A 298 1.70 15.85 -10.28
CA ILE A 298 2.40 15.48 -11.52
C ILE A 298 1.41 15.44 -12.68
N ASP A 299 1.86 15.92 -13.83
CA ASP A 299 1.15 15.83 -15.10
C ASP A 299 1.46 14.50 -15.81
N ASP A 300 0.62 14.17 -16.74
CA ASP A 300 0.78 13.04 -17.66
C ASP A 300 0.67 13.50 -19.13
N VAL A 301 0.69 12.54 -20.06
CA VAL A 301 0.61 12.81 -21.48
C VAL A 301 -0.69 13.52 -21.88
N TRP A 302 -1.82 13.15 -21.23
CA TRP A 302 -3.09 13.80 -21.53
C TRP A 302 -3.19 15.22 -20.99
N ASP A 303 -2.60 15.52 -19.84
CA ASP A 303 -2.51 16.90 -19.33
C ASP A 303 -1.79 17.79 -20.34
N PHE A 304 -0.68 17.30 -20.89
CA PHE A 304 0.05 18.02 -21.95
C PHE A 304 -0.82 18.20 -23.22
N ILE A 305 -1.50 17.12 -23.68
CA ILE A 305 -2.35 17.17 -24.89
C ILE A 305 -3.51 18.15 -24.70
N PHE A 306 -4.11 18.19 -23.52
CA PHE A 306 -5.22 19.06 -23.17
C PHE A 306 -4.78 20.50 -22.85
N GLY A 307 -3.48 20.74 -22.66
CA GLY A 307 -2.91 22.05 -22.44
C GLY A 307 -3.05 22.53 -20.99
N SER A 308 -2.71 21.66 -20.04
CA SER A 308 -2.66 22.05 -18.62
C SER A 308 -1.78 23.28 -18.40
N PRO A 309 -2.16 24.18 -17.46
CA PRO A 309 -1.40 25.39 -17.20
C PRO A 309 -0.07 25.15 -16.50
N ASN A 310 0.07 24.04 -15.76
CA ASN A 310 1.27 23.69 -15.03
C ASN A 310 1.78 22.32 -15.44
N VAL A 311 3.04 22.05 -15.09
CA VAL A 311 3.69 20.74 -15.19
C VAL A 311 4.12 20.30 -13.81
N GLY A 312 4.25 18.98 -13.59
CA GLY A 312 4.74 18.43 -12.34
C GLY A 312 6.17 18.87 -12.05
N SER A 313 6.37 19.50 -10.92
CA SER A 313 7.62 20.14 -10.54
C SER A 313 7.79 20.18 -9.01
N ASP A 314 8.99 20.55 -8.54
CA ASP A 314 9.26 20.64 -7.10
C ASP A 314 8.30 21.60 -6.38
N ASP A 315 7.79 22.64 -7.03
CA ASP A 315 6.83 23.56 -6.42
C ASP A 315 5.42 22.98 -6.33
N THR A 316 4.92 22.28 -7.35
CA THR A 316 3.62 21.60 -7.26
C THR A 316 3.63 20.53 -6.18
N VAL A 317 4.73 19.77 -6.06
CA VAL A 317 4.92 18.77 -5.00
C VAL A 317 4.96 19.44 -3.62
N ALA A 318 5.75 20.51 -3.45
CA ALA A 318 5.86 21.21 -2.16
C ALA A 318 4.52 21.84 -1.73
N ARG A 319 3.76 22.40 -2.68
CA ARG A 319 2.42 22.94 -2.42
C ARG A 319 1.45 21.84 -2.04
N GLY A 320 1.50 20.69 -2.71
CA GLY A 320 0.69 19.53 -2.39
C GLY A 320 0.96 19.01 -0.98
N ILE A 321 2.23 18.90 -0.57
CA ILE A 321 2.63 18.50 0.80
C ILE A 321 2.06 19.47 1.84
N ARG A 322 2.21 20.77 1.63
CA ARG A 322 1.68 21.80 2.56
C ARG A 322 0.15 21.74 2.62
N TYR A 323 -0.50 21.64 1.46
CA TYR A 323 -1.96 21.50 1.39
C TYR A 323 -2.45 20.30 2.20
N ALA A 324 -1.84 19.12 2.02
CA ALA A 324 -2.16 17.92 2.78
C ALA A 324 -2.07 18.16 4.29
N ALA A 325 -0.96 18.75 4.75
CA ALA A 325 -0.71 19.01 6.17
C ALA A 325 -1.68 20.04 6.79
N GLU A 326 -2.14 21.00 6.01
CA GLU A 326 -3.07 22.07 6.45
C GLU A 326 -4.53 21.62 6.42
N ASN A 327 -4.86 20.60 5.60
CA ASN A 327 -6.22 20.11 5.41
C ASN A 327 -6.51 18.75 6.10
N GLY A 328 -5.68 18.36 7.06
CA GLY A 328 -6.00 17.26 7.99
C GLY A 328 -5.49 15.89 7.57
N ALA A 329 -4.61 15.78 6.57
CA ALA A 329 -3.92 14.52 6.31
C ALA A 329 -3.03 14.14 7.50
N GLN A 330 -3.04 12.87 7.86
CA GLN A 330 -2.16 12.31 8.90
C GLN A 330 -0.99 11.53 8.27
N VAL A 331 -1.17 11.05 7.05
CA VAL A 331 -0.14 10.36 6.26
C VAL A 331 -0.09 10.98 4.88
N ILE A 332 1.11 11.16 4.35
CA ILE A 332 1.35 11.54 2.94
C ILE A 332 2.04 10.36 2.25
N ASN A 333 1.46 9.92 1.12
CA ASN A 333 2.08 8.97 0.20
C ASN A 333 2.62 9.73 -1.00
N MET A 334 3.91 9.53 -1.28
CA MET A 334 4.60 10.09 -2.45
C MET A 334 5.22 8.95 -3.27
N SER A 335 4.40 8.35 -4.14
CA SER A 335 4.87 7.33 -5.09
C SER A 335 5.55 7.94 -6.32
N ILE A 336 6.19 9.08 -6.14
CA ILE A 336 6.79 9.94 -7.14
C ILE A 336 8.22 10.32 -6.75
N GLY A 337 8.99 10.82 -7.72
CA GLY A 337 10.33 11.33 -7.51
C GLY A 337 11.04 11.58 -8.83
N ARG A 338 12.18 12.26 -8.78
CA ARG A 338 13.07 12.46 -9.91
C ARG A 338 14.48 12.01 -9.59
N SER A 339 15.24 11.60 -10.59
CA SER A 339 16.64 11.18 -10.46
C SER A 339 17.65 12.20 -10.98
N GLU A 340 17.18 13.22 -11.67
CA GLU A 340 18.02 14.25 -12.26
C GLU A 340 18.06 15.53 -11.41
N GLY A 341 19.07 16.36 -11.65
CA GLY A 341 19.29 17.60 -10.91
C GLY A 341 19.85 17.37 -9.50
N GLY A 342 19.79 18.39 -8.65
CA GLY A 342 20.19 18.35 -7.24
C GLY A 342 19.01 18.06 -6.30
N PRO A 343 19.28 17.92 -4.98
CA PRO A 343 18.24 17.85 -3.94
C PRO A 343 17.28 19.06 -4.02
N SER A 344 16.04 18.84 -3.56
CA SER A 344 15.00 19.88 -3.59
C SER A 344 14.78 20.48 -2.21
N THR A 345 15.40 21.63 -1.95
CA THR A 345 15.23 22.33 -0.66
C THR A 345 13.76 22.71 -0.41
N VAL A 346 13.02 23.08 -1.44
CA VAL A 346 11.60 23.49 -1.28
C VAL A 346 10.72 22.30 -0.90
N VAL A 347 10.98 21.12 -1.44
CA VAL A 347 10.28 19.88 -1.08
C VAL A 347 10.66 19.45 0.33
N ASP A 348 11.95 19.48 0.67
CA ASP A 348 12.44 19.16 2.01
C ASP A 348 11.82 20.07 3.08
N ASP A 349 11.72 21.37 2.83
CA ASP A 349 11.08 22.33 3.73
C ASP A 349 9.59 22.03 3.91
N ALA A 350 8.90 21.65 2.83
CA ALA A 350 7.49 21.29 2.90
C ALA A 350 7.28 19.98 3.69
N ILE A 351 8.17 18.98 3.51
CA ILE A 351 8.13 17.72 4.28
C ILE A 351 8.37 17.99 5.77
N ARG A 352 9.40 18.78 6.12
CA ARG A 352 9.67 19.16 7.52
C ARG A 352 8.48 19.91 8.14
N TYR A 353 7.82 20.78 7.36
CA TYR A 353 6.60 21.43 7.79
C TYR A 353 5.49 20.40 8.08
N ALA A 354 5.23 19.46 7.17
CA ALA A 354 4.19 18.44 7.35
C ALA A 354 4.48 17.57 8.59
N ILE A 355 5.73 17.14 8.78
CA ILE A 355 6.14 16.37 9.96
C ILE A 355 5.96 17.18 11.25
N SER A 356 6.26 18.48 11.24
CA SER A 356 6.03 19.36 12.40
C SER A 356 4.55 19.49 12.76
N ARG A 357 3.65 19.18 11.82
CA ARG A 357 2.20 19.11 12.02
C ARG A 357 1.70 17.70 12.43
N GLY A 358 2.63 16.74 12.59
CA GLY A 358 2.30 15.37 12.96
C GLY A 358 2.00 14.44 11.78
N VAL A 359 2.31 14.86 10.55
CA VAL A 359 2.04 14.08 9.33
C VAL A 359 3.24 13.19 9.01
N PHE A 360 3.01 11.87 8.90
CA PHE A 360 4.01 10.91 8.45
C PHE A 360 4.15 10.93 6.92
N VAL A 361 5.36 10.79 6.40
CA VAL A 361 5.62 10.84 4.96
C VAL A 361 6.32 9.57 4.49
N ALA A 362 5.73 8.86 3.53
CA ALA A 362 6.37 7.76 2.81
C ALA A 362 6.72 8.19 1.38
N VAL A 363 7.92 7.88 0.92
CA VAL A 363 8.40 8.26 -0.41
C VAL A 363 9.09 7.10 -1.12
N ALA A 364 8.87 6.98 -2.44
CA ALA A 364 9.48 5.95 -3.26
C ALA A 364 11.00 6.17 -3.39
N ALA A 365 11.81 5.11 -3.12
CA ALA A 365 13.26 5.19 -3.19
C ALA A 365 13.82 5.32 -4.63
N GLY A 366 13.00 5.04 -5.65
CA GLY A 366 13.36 5.16 -7.06
C GLY A 366 13.53 3.81 -7.76
N ASN A 367 13.50 3.85 -9.09
CA ASN A 367 13.49 2.67 -9.97
C ASN A 367 14.68 2.64 -10.95
N THR A 368 15.84 3.18 -10.54
CA THR A 368 16.97 3.45 -11.42
C THR A 368 18.13 2.45 -11.31
N ALA A 369 17.98 1.36 -10.52
CA ALA A 369 19.10 0.44 -10.23
C ALA A 369 19.81 -0.07 -11.50
N GLU A 370 19.09 -0.36 -12.57
CA GLU A 370 19.69 -0.80 -13.84
C GLU A 370 20.03 0.35 -14.80
N ALA A 371 19.53 1.55 -14.54
CA ALA A 371 19.81 2.75 -15.32
C ALA A 371 20.88 3.64 -14.65
N GLY A 372 21.92 3.02 -14.10
CA GLY A 372 23.02 3.72 -13.43
C GLY A 372 22.79 4.01 -11.96
N ASN A 373 21.70 3.54 -11.37
CA ASN A 373 21.37 3.64 -9.95
C ASN A 373 21.37 5.10 -9.42
N ALA A 374 20.91 6.04 -10.23
CA ALA A 374 20.80 7.44 -9.81
C ALA A 374 19.82 7.57 -8.63
N PRO A 375 20.15 8.37 -7.59
CA PRO A 375 19.30 8.51 -6.41
C PRO A 375 17.99 9.23 -6.73
N SER A 376 16.92 8.87 -6.01
CA SER A 376 15.71 9.68 -5.96
C SER A 376 15.99 10.96 -5.15
N ARG A 377 15.86 12.13 -5.79
CA ARG A 377 16.23 13.42 -5.19
C ARG A 377 15.32 13.84 -4.03
N THR A 378 14.12 13.32 -3.99
CA THR A 378 13.22 13.50 -2.85
C THR A 378 13.57 12.52 -1.72
N ALA A 379 13.75 11.23 -2.06
CA ALA A 379 13.99 10.19 -1.06
C ALA A 379 15.36 10.30 -0.36
N GLU A 380 16.38 10.86 -1.03
CA GLU A 380 17.75 10.97 -0.46
C GLU A 380 17.81 11.81 0.82
N SER A 381 16.81 12.64 1.09
CA SER A 381 16.74 13.45 2.31
C SER A 381 16.14 12.71 3.52
N ALA A 382 15.55 11.52 3.34
CA ALA A 382 14.84 10.81 4.40
C ALA A 382 15.67 10.57 5.67
N PRO A 383 16.94 10.12 5.61
CA PRO A 383 17.73 9.89 6.84
C PRO A 383 17.96 11.15 7.69
N GLY A 384 17.79 12.33 7.11
CA GLY A 384 17.91 13.64 7.79
C GLY A 384 16.59 14.24 8.24
N ILE A 385 15.46 13.53 8.05
CA ILE A 385 14.09 14.04 8.32
C ILE A 385 13.28 12.97 9.07
N PRO A 386 13.47 12.80 10.39
CA PRO A 386 12.73 11.78 11.16
C PRO A 386 11.20 11.92 11.00
N GLY A 387 10.54 10.83 10.60
CA GLY A 387 9.12 10.80 10.23
C GLY A 387 8.87 10.78 8.72
N MET A 388 9.92 10.89 7.92
CA MET A 388 9.92 10.60 6.49
C MET A 388 10.62 9.26 6.25
N VAL A 389 10.06 8.40 5.42
CA VAL A 389 10.63 7.06 5.15
C VAL A 389 10.79 6.81 3.66
N ALA A 390 12.01 6.50 3.23
CA ALA A 390 12.32 6.09 1.86
C ALA A 390 12.12 4.57 1.68
N VAL A 391 11.28 4.17 0.73
CA VAL A 391 10.76 2.82 0.57
C VAL A 391 11.35 2.12 -0.64
N GLY A 392 12.11 1.04 -0.41
CA GLY A 392 12.59 0.11 -1.42
C GLY A 392 11.55 -0.96 -1.77
N ALA A 393 11.73 -1.63 -2.92
CA ALA A 393 10.79 -2.63 -3.43
C ALA A 393 11.36 -4.05 -3.39
N VAL A 394 10.52 -5.01 -2.96
CA VAL A 394 10.77 -6.45 -3.10
C VAL A 394 9.75 -7.11 -4.01
N GLY A 395 10.17 -8.19 -4.69
CA GLY A 395 9.31 -9.11 -5.43
C GLY A 395 8.73 -10.21 -4.52
N ARG A 396 8.04 -11.16 -5.15
CA ARG A 396 7.36 -12.27 -4.47
C ARG A 396 8.30 -13.17 -3.64
N ALA A 397 9.53 -13.35 -4.09
CA ALA A 397 10.55 -14.10 -3.36
C ALA A 397 11.18 -13.34 -2.19
N LEU A 398 10.72 -12.13 -1.89
CA LEU A 398 11.24 -11.18 -0.91
C LEU A 398 12.70 -10.76 -1.20
N GLU A 399 13.13 -10.90 -2.42
CA GLU A 399 14.40 -10.36 -2.90
C GLU A 399 14.17 -8.96 -3.49
N ARG A 400 15.20 -8.11 -3.44
CA ARG A 400 15.14 -6.77 -4.01
C ARG A 400 14.69 -6.84 -5.47
N ALA A 401 13.67 -6.08 -5.82
CA ALA A 401 13.22 -5.98 -7.20
C ALA A 401 14.33 -5.39 -8.09
N PHE A 402 14.47 -5.90 -9.31
CA PHE A 402 15.59 -5.59 -10.21
C PHE A 402 15.81 -4.08 -10.43
N TYR A 403 14.72 -3.33 -10.45
CA TYR A 403 14.71 -1.88 -10.70
C TYR A 403 14.95 -1.04 -9.43
N SER A 404 14.67 -1.60 -8.24
CA SER A 404 14.68 -0.82 -6.98
C SER A 404 16.06 -0.23 -6.72
N THR A 405 16.13 1.10 -6.65
CA THR A 405 17.34 1.85 -6.39
C THR A 405 17.99 1.41 -5.08
N THR A 406 19.30 1.26 -5.08
CA THR A 406 20.10 0.87 -3.91
C THR A 406 20.91 2.06 -3.42
N ASN A 407 20.69 2.49 -2.18
CA ASN A 407 21.43 3.60 -1.62
C ASN A 407 21.29 3.61 -0.09
N SER A 408 22.18 4.34 0.60
CA SER A 408 22.16 4.49 2.05
C SER A 408 20.94 5.22 2.60
N TYR A 409 20.15 5.86 1.75
CA TYR A 409 18.89 6.49 2.15
C TYR A 409 17.68 5.53 2.10
N VAL A 410 17.82 4.34 1.55
CA VAL A 410 16.76 3.32 1.62
C VAL A 410 16.60 2.89 3.07
N GLU A 411 15.42 3.08 3.64
CA GLU A 411 15.22 2.88 5.07
C GLU A 411 14.41 1.63 5.40
N ILE A 412 13.49 1.26 4.51
CA ILE A 412 12.65 0.08 4.68
C ILE A 412 12.24 -0.47 3.31
N ALA A 413 11.89 -1.74 3.26
CA ALA A 413 11.38 -2.39 2.06
C ALA A 413 9.92 -2.82 2.22
N ALA A 414 9.19 -2.81 1.10
CA ALA A 414 7.82 -3.30 1.03
C ALA A 414 7.55 -4.00 -0.33
N PRO A 415 6.44 -4.75 -0.48
CA PRO A 415 6.09 -5.39 -1.73
C PRO A 415 5.90 -4.35 -2.85
N GLY A 416 6.74 -4.39 -3.88
CA GLY A 416 6.65 -3.53 -5.05
C GLY A 416 6.52 -4.31 -6.36
N GLY A 417 6.72 -5.62 -6.31
CA GLY A 417 6.64 -6.52 -7.46
C GLY A 417 7.95 -6.65 -8.23
N ASP A 418 8.13 -7.79 -8.89
CA ASP A 418 9.24 -8.04 -9.84
C ASP A 418 8.72 -8.91 -10.99
N GLN A 419 8.17 -8.27 -12.02
CA GLN A 419 7.60 -8.98 -13.16
C GLN A 419 8.66 -9.65 -14.05
N ARG A 420 9.91 -9.23 -13.95
CA ARG A 420 11.01 -9.88 -14.66
C ARG A 420 11.28 -11.28 -14.09
N ARG A 421 11.29 -11.41 -12.77
CA ARG A 421 11.56 -12.67 -12.06
C ARG A 421 10.31 -13.54 -11.95
N ASP A 422 9.19 -12.92 -11.59
CA ASP A 422 7.97 -13.62 -11.16
C ASP A 422 6.91 -13.69 -12.29
N GLY A 423 7.24 -13.21 -13.50
CA GLY A 423 6.32 -13.13 -14.63
C GLY A 423 5.32 -11.99 -14.49
N GLY A 424 4.40 -11.86 -15.45
CA GLY A 424 3.46 -10.74 -15.50
C GLY A 424 2.61 -10.55 -14.25
N THR A 425 2.29 -11.63 -13.54
CA THR A 425 1.53 -11.59 -12.27
C THR A 425 2.40 -11.34 -11.04
N GLY A 426 3.70 -11.12 -11.20
CA GLY A 426 4.63 -10.79 -10.12
C GLY A 426 4.54 -9.35 -9.62
N GLY A 427 3.77 -8.50 -10.28
CA GLY A 427 3.45 -7.14 -9.83
C GLY A 427 2.46 -7.12 -8.67
N ILE A 428 2.08 -5.90 -8.28
CA ILE A 428 1.03 -5.61 -7.28
C ILE A 428 -0.27 -5.41 -8.04
N LEU A 429 -1.29 -6.20 -7.71
CA LEU A 429 -2.59 -6.17 -8.37
C LEU A 429 -3.53 -5.19 -7.68
N GLN A 430 -4.04 -4.21 -8.46
CA GLN A 430 -5.08 -3.29 -8.02
C GLN A 430 -6.02 -2.92 -9.17
N GLN A 431 -7.21 -2.39 -8.82
CA GLN A 431 -8.07 -1.75 -9.80
C GLN A 431 -7.54 -0.36 -10.13
N THR A 432 -7.54 -0.03 -11.41
CA THR A 432 -7.31 1.34 -11.89
C THR A 432 -8.10 1.57 -13.18
N LEU A 433 -7.91 2.72 -13.81
CA LEU A 433 -8.50 3.04 -15.10
C LEU A 433 -8.13 1.98 -16.16
N ASP A 434 -9.01 1.69 -17.10
CA ASP A 434 -8.69 0.79 -18.22
C ASP A 434 -7.77 1.51 -19.21
N LEU A 435 -6.49 1.20 -19.14
CA LEU A 435 -5.44 1.90 -19.88
C LEU A 435 -5.54 1.67 -21.39
N ASP A 436 -6.19 0.59 -21.85
CA ASP A 436 -6.39 0.33 -23.27
C ASP A 436 -7.31 1.37 -23.93
N VAL A 437 -8.24 1.96 -23.15
CA VAL A 437 -9.14 3.01 -23.64
C VAL A 437 -8.75 4.40 -23.16
N LEU A 438 -7.89 4.50 -22.16
CA LEU A 438 -7.36 5.76 -21.69
C LEU A 438 -6.16 6.21 -22.52
N HIS A 439 -5.16 5.35 -22.73
CA HIS A 439 -3.91 5.70 -23.40
C HIS A 439 -4.00 5.49 -24.92
N THR A 440 -5.04 6.03 -25.57
CA THR A 440 -5.26 5.88 -27.01
C THR A 440 -4.12 6.45 -27.86
N TYR A 441 -3.29 7.34 -27.33
CA TYR A 441 -2.08 7.84 -27.97
C TYR A 441 -0.99 6.76 -28.14
N GLU A 442 -1.00 5.69 -27.35
CA GLU A 442 -0.09 4.56 -27.51
C GLU A 442 -0.40 3.71 -28.77
N LEU A 443 -1.63 3.82 -29.28
CA LEU A 443 -2.06 3.10 -30.50
C LEU A 443 -1.50 3.72 -31.80
N GLY A 444 -0.86 4.88 -31.69
CA GLY A 444 -0.34 5.64 -32.83
C GLY A 444 -1.39 6.49 -33.54
N PRO A 445 -0.95 7.41 -34.45
CA PRO A 445 -1.82 8.41 -35.06
C PRO A 445 -3.03 7.85 -35.83
N ASP A 446 -2.88 6.68 -36.45
CA ASP A 446 -3.93 6.05 -37.28
C ASP A 446 -5.08 5.46 -36.45
N SER A 447 -4.82 5.14 -35.19
CA SER A 447 -5.78 4.54 -34.25
C SER A 447 -6.07 5.45 -33.06
N PHE A 448 -5.54 6.68 -33.06
CA PHE A 448 -5.75 7.67 -32.02
C PHE A 448 -7.22 8.12 -31.95
N GLY A 449 -7.78 8.15 -30.77
CA GLY A 449 -9.15 8.54 -30.53
C GLY A 449 -9.36 9.17 -29.16
N ALA A 450 -10.57 9.64 -28.89
CA ALA A 450 -10.91 10.24 -27.60
C ALA A 450 -10.73 9.23 -26.46
N PRO A 451 -10.04 9.62 -25.38
CA PRO A 451 -9.82 8.74 -24.23
C PRO A 451 -11.09 8.60 -23.37
N ARG A 452 -11.10 7.57 -22.54
CA ARG A 452 -12.13 7.35 -21.53
C ARG A 452 -11.50 7.09 -20.18
N ALA A 453 -11.97 7.80 -19.14
CA ALA A 453 -11.56 7.62 -17.75
C ALA A 453 -12.74 7.15 -16.86
N ASP A 454 -13.75 6.53 -17.47
CA ASP A 454 -14.93 5.94 -16.79
C ASP A 454 -14.96 4.41 -16.90
N MET A 455 -13.90 3.82 -17.43
CA MET A 455 -13.71 2.37 -17.56
C MET A 455 -12.57 1.91 -16.64
N PHE A 456 -12.72 0.73 -16.05
CA PHE A 456 -11.79 0.21 -15.06
C PHE A 456 -11.39 -1.23 -15.37
N ALA A 457 -10.11 -1.55 -15.04
CA ALA A 457 -9.58 -2.90 -15.12
C ALA A 457 -8.62 -3.18 -13.96
N TYR A 458 -8.15 -4.42 -13.84
CA TYR A 458 -7.20 -4.82 -12.80
C TYR A 458 -5.83 -5.03 -13.44
N TYR A 459 -4.84 -4.28 -12.94
CA TYR A 459 -3.49 -4.31 -13.47
C TYR A 459 -2.48 -4.74 -12.42
N PHE A 460 -1.50 -5.53 -12.85
CA PHE A 460 -0.29 -5.77 -12.09
C PHE A 460 0.74 -4.70 -12.42
N PHE A 461 0.97 -3.78 -11.51
CA PHE A 461 2.04 -2.79 -11.62
C PHE A 461 3.23 -3.21 -10.77
N GLN A 462 4.42 -2.70 -11.13
CA GLN A 462 5.65 -2.88 -10.35
C GLN A 462 6.38 -1.55 -10.22
N GLY A 463 7.03 -1.35 -9.07
CA GLY A 463 7.78 -0.14 -8.79
C GLY A 463 7.94 0.09 -7.28
N THR A 464 8.91 0.91 -6.90
CA THR A 464 8.92 1.48 -5.55
C THR A 464 7.67 2.31 -5.29
N SER A 465 7.01 2.78 -6.36
CA SER A 465 5.69 3.39 -6.34
C SER A 465 4.59 2.47 -5.79
N MET A 466 4.69 1.15 -6.00
CA MET A 466 3.73 0.16 -5.46
C MET A 466 4.15 -0.32 -4.06
N ALA A 467 5.43 -0.20 -3.70
CA ALA A 467 5.92 -0.48 -2.35
C ALA A 467 5.52 0.61 -1.34
N THR A 468 5.63 1.87 -1.72
CA THR A 468 5.36 3.04 -0.87
C THR A 468 3.96 3.05 -0.25
N PRO A 469 2.86 2.78 -0.98
CA PRO A 469 1.52 2.77 -0.41
C PRO A 469 1.31 1.68 0.67
N HIS A 470 2.07 0.59 0.65
CA HIS A 470 2.05 -0.38 1.76
C HIS A 470 2.59 0.25 3.05
N VAL A 471 3.64 1.06 2.96
CA VAL A 471 4.21 1.78 4.12
C VAL A 471 3.26 2.88 4.60
N SER A 472 2.63 3.61 3.69
CA SER A 472 1.62 4.63 4.03
C SER A 472 0.40 4.01 4.71
N ALA A 473 -0.12 2.92 4.19
CA ALA A 473 -1.21 2.17 4.81
C ALA A 473 -0.81 1.62 6.19
N PHE A 474 0.42 1.13 6.33
CA PHE A 474 0.93 0.66 7.61
C PHE A 474 1.06 1.80 8.64
N ALA A 475 1.51 2.99 8.22
CA ALA A 475 1.50 4.18 9.08
C ALA A 475 0.08 4.50 9.58
N ALA A 476 -0.93 4.42 8.70
CA ALA A 476 -2.32 4.62 9.08
C ALA A 476 -2.80 3.62 10.13
N LEU A 477 -2.40 2.34 10.03
CA LEU A 477 -2.72 1.34 11.06
C LEU A 477 -2.08 1.68 12.41
N LEU A 478 -0.82 2.15 12.42
CA LEU A 478 -0.12 2.54 13.64
C LEU A 478 -0.73 3.80 14.28
N MET A 479 -1.13 4.77 13.46
CA MET A 479 -1.82 5.98 13.94
C MET A 479 -3.18 5.66 14.55
N GLN A 480 -3.96 4.78 13.93
CA GLN A 480 -5.23 4.31 14.49
C GLN A 480 -5.05 3.64 15.85
N GLN A 481 -3.90 3.02 16.12
CA GLN A 481 -3.55 2.46 17.43
C GLN A 481 -3.04 3.52 18.44
N GLY A 482 -2.99 4.79 18.04
CA GLY A 482 -2.61 5.91 18.91
C GLY A 482 -1.14 6.33 18.85
N ILE A 483 -0.34 5.81 17.93
CA ILE A 483 1.01 6.34 17.68
C ILE A 483 0.89 7.54 16.76
N THR A 484 0.91 8.75 17.32
CA THR A 484 0.68 9.99 16.57
C THR A 484 1.96 10.72 16.15
N SER A 485 3.12 10.33 16.67
CA SER A 485 4.41 10.94 16.30
C SER A 485 4.97 10.28 15.04
N PRO A 486 5.23 11.02 13.94
CA PRO A 486 5.82 10.48 12.72
C PRO A 486 7.15 9.74 12.96
N ALA A 487 8.05 10.29 13.77
CA ALA A 487 9.31 9.65 14.13
C ALA A 487 9.11 8.36 14.96
N ALA A 488 8.07 8.29 15.79
CA ALA A 488 7.76 7.06 16.52
C ALA A 488 7.17 5.97 15.62
N ILE A 489 6.40 6.35 14.60
CA ILE A 489 5.90 5.43 13.57
C ILE A 489 7.07 4.83 12.78
N GLU A 490 7.97 5.69 12.31
CA GLU A 490 9.20 5.28 11.61
C GLU A 490 10.03 4.30 12.48
N ALA A 491 10.30 4.69 13.74
CA ALA A 491 11.05 3.85 14.67
C ALA A 491 10.39 2.48 14.91
N ALA A 492 9.06 2.44 15.05
CA ALA A 492 8.31 1.21 15.22
C ALA A 492 8.40 0.31 13.98
N MET A 493 8.26 0.88 12.78
CA MET A 493 8.40 0.12 11.53
C MET A 493 9.80 -0.50 11.41
N LYS A 494 10.85 0.28 11.68
CA LYS A 494 12.25 -0.15 11.60
C LYS A 494 12.57 -1.21 12.65
N GLN A 495 12.09 -1.06 13.88
CA GLN A 495 12.37 -1.98 14.99
C GLN A 495 11.87 -3.39 14.74
N PHE A 496 10.72 -3.54 14.09
CA PHE A 496 10.07 -4.83 13.87
C PHE A 496 10.17 -5.31 12.41
N ALA A 497 10.91 -4.59 11.56
CA ALA A 497 11.15 -5.03 10.19
C ALA A 497 11.85 -6.39 10.17
N ARG A 498 11.49 -7.22 9.20
CA ARG A 498 12.19 -8.48 8.95
C ARG A 498 13.45 -8.20 8.16
N ASP A 499 14.59 -8.41 8.78
CA ASP A 499 15.89 -8.27 8.13
C ASP A 499 15.98 -9.16 6.87
N LEU A 500 16.39 -8.58 5.76
CA LEU A 500 16.57 -9.21 4.47
C LEU A 500 17.97 -8.89 3.92
N GLY A 501 18.54 -9.83 3.15
CA GLY A 501 19.86 -9.65 2.56
C GLY A 501 20.98 -9.85 3.57
N PRO A 502 22.06 -9.05 3.52
CA PRO A 502 23.12 -9.06 4.52
C PRO A 502 22.60 -8.69 5.91
N PRO A 503 23.07 -9.32 6.99
CA PRO A 503 22.56 -9.03 8.34
C PRO A 503 22.71 -7.56 8.75
N GLY A 504 21.64 -6.96 9.24
CA GLY A 504 21.58 -5.57 9.69
C GLY A 504 21.13 -4.60 8.60
N VAL A 505 21.31 -3.30 8.85
CA VAL A 505 20.87 -2.26 7.90
C VAL A 505 21.78 -2.25 6.67
N ASP A 506 21.17 -2.32 5.49
CA ASP A 506 21.89 -2.30 4.22
C ASP A 506 21.26 -1.34 3.18
N ASN A 507 21.94 -1.13 2.06
CA ASN A 507 21.52 -0.19 1.02
C ASN A 507 20.40 -0.70 0.10
N GLN A 508 19.95 -1.96 0.23
CA GLN A 508 18.97 -2.59 -0.63
C GLN A 508 17.59 -2.63 0.04
N TYR A 509 17.57 -2.94 1.34
CA TYR A 509 16.38 -3.18 2.12
C TYR A 509 16.21 -2.22 3.31
N GLY A 510 17.25 -1.38 3.58
CA GLY A 510 17.29 -0.57 4.79
C GLY A 510 17.27 -1.45 6.04
N HIS A 511 16.28 -1.26 6.90
CA HIS A 511 16.04 -2.10 8.09
C HIS A 511 15.33 -3.44 7.76
N GLY A 512 14.91 -3.66 6.51
CA GLY A 512 14.23 -4.88 6.06
C GLY A 512 12.78 -4.67 5.65
N LEU A 513 12.05 -5.77 5.51
CA LEU A 513 10.66 -5.81 5.07
C LEU A 513 9.70 -5.42 6.20
N ILE A 514 8.74 -4.55 5.91
CA ILE A 514 7.66 -4.19 6.85
C ILE A 514 6.94 -5.43 7.39
N GLN A 515 6.61 -5.40 8.67
CA GLN A 515 5.91 -6.50 9.38
C GLN A 515 4.75 -5.95 10.23
N PRO A 516 3.60 -5.63 9.62
CA PRO A 516 2.49 -4.99 10.32
C PRO A 516 2.04 -5.75 11.58
N ARG A 517 1.84 -7.06 11.47
CA ARG A 517 1.43 -7.87 12.62
C ARG A 517 2.46 -7.86 13.75
N ALA A 518 3.74 -8.06 13.41
CA ALA A 518 4.80 -8.12 14.42
C ALA A 518 4.93 -6.79 15.16
N THR A 519 4.80 -5.68 14.43
CA THR A 519 4.86 -4.33 15.00
C THR A 519 3.66 -4.06 15.92
N LEU A 520 2.44 -4.32 15.45
CA LEU A 520 1.22 -4.12 16.26
C LEU A 520 1.27 -4.93 17.57
N ARG A 521 1.79 -6.16 17.53
CA ARG A 521 1.98 -7.00 18.72
C ARG A 521 3.11 -6.51 19.61
N GLY A 522 4.28 -6.21 19.03
CA GLY A 522 5.49 -5.89 19.78
C GLY A 522 5.41 -4.57 20.54
N LEU A 523 4.57 -3.65 20.07
CA LEU A 523 4.29 -2.39 20.76
C LEU A 523 3.25 -2.53 21.90
N GLY A 524 2.72 -3.73 22.12
CA GLY A 524 1.65 -3.94 23.10
C GLY A 524 0.31 -3.32 22.69
N LEU A 525 0.18 -2.94 21.42
CA LEU A 525 -1.01 -2.29 20.86
C LEU A 525 -2.04 -3.33 20.39
N ALA A 526 -1.67 -4.60 20.34
CA ALA A 526 -2.60 -5.69 20.06
C ALA A 526 -3.58 -5.81 21.23
N LYS A 527 -4.81 -5.39 20.99
CA LYS A 527 -5.93 -5.51 21.93
C LYS A 527 -6.51 -6.91 21.91
#